data_c8a280545c2e3af9d136ebba14110f86
#
_entry.id   c8a280545c2e3af9d136ebba14110f86
#
_cell.length_a   1.000
_cell.length_b   1.000
_cell.length_c   1.000
_cell.angle_alpha   90.00
_cell.angle_beta   90.00
_cell.angle_gamma   90.00
#
_symmetry.space_group_name_H-M   'P 1'
#
loop_
_entity.id
_entity.type
_entity.pdbx_description
1 polymer ?
#
loop_
_entity_poly.entity_id
_entity_poly.type
_entity_poly.pdbx_seq_one_letter_code
_entity_poly.pdbx_strand_id
1 'polypeptide(L)'
;MIKQMTSEEMKKLEAYIKEAAAKENMNLNGIDVRSYASPDGAYDFNEKLANQREKSSSTFLKKQMKKGKVEQYKDENFFKNFVVAEDWDGFKKAMEESNIQDKELILRVLSMHSDPEVREREIKNIASAFAVVADQILPKLRRSLFVVNTELIGKSDDELKALAKSNPADLNVEELLYSATLFDNNNDKLAIYEACMKQFPNDWRGFNDAGMIQFEMGNIAAAQSNFNKANSMSANNPVVQNNLGAVALKNGDLKQAEIYFGAATGAGDEVNYNKGIVAIKSGDYAAAVNYFGQCNCVNAALANVLAGNNNEALKKLNAENKECPMSYYLKAVIGARTNDATAVIENLRKACSLDGSFKQLAATDMEFAKFFENNDFIAITK
;
A
#
# COMPACT_ATOMS: atom_id res chain seq x y z
N MET A 1 -25.64 36.54 18.57
CA MET A 1 -24.74 36.31 17.42
C MET A 1 -23.29 36.68 17.72
N ILE A 2 -22.95 37.83 18.26
CA ILE A 2 -21.55 38.27 18.50
C ILE A 2 -20.79 37.38 19.51
N LYS A 3 -21.46 36.85 20.55
CA LYS A 3 -20.81 35.97 21.56
C LYS A 3 -20.36 34.61 21.01
N GLN A 4 -21.02 34.05 19.99
CA GLN A 4 -20.65 32.76 19.38
C GLN A 4 -19.51 32.90 18.37
N MET A 5 -19.35 34.07 17.74
CA MET A 5 -18.26 34.32 16.77
C MET A 5 -16.87 34.51 17.41
N THR A 6 -16.79 34.58 18.74
CA THR A 6 -15.53 34.66 19.50
C THR A 6 -15.23 33.38 20.27
N SER A 7 -15.87 32.26 19.89
CA SER A 7 -15.65 30.97 20.54
C SER A 7 -14.20 30.51 20.36
N GLU A 8 -13.72 29.68 21.26
CA GLU A 8 -12.41 29.05 21.19
C GLU A 8 -12.23 28.24 19.91
N GLU A 9 -13.31 27.62 19.43
CA GLU A 9 -13.34 26.88 18.17
C GLU A 9 -13.06 27.77 16.95
N MET A 10 -13.62 29.00 16.93
CA MET A 10 -13.35 29.95 15.86
C MET A 10 -11.90 30.41 15.85
N LYS A 11 -11.31 30.62 17.02
CA LYS A 11 -9.87 30.97 17.11
C LYS A 11 -9.00 29.83 16.60
N LYS A 12 -9.33 28.59 16.93
CA LYS A 12 -8.64 27.40 16.41
C LYS A 12 -8.76 27.29 14.89
N LEU A 13 -9.95 27.51 14.35
CA LEU A 13 -10.17 27.53 12.90
C LEU A 13 -9.33 28.62 12.20
N GLU A 14 -9.35 29.84 12.73
CA GLU A 14 -8.57 30.95 12.20
C GLU A 14 -7.05 30.65 12.24
N ALA A 15 -6.57 30.08 13.35
CA ALA A 15 -5.17 29.67 13.50
C ALA A 15 -4.79 28.58 12.48
N TYR A 16 -5.64 27.56 12.32
CA TYR A 16 -5.42 26.47 11.36
C TYR A 16 -5.39 26.98 9.91
N ILE A 17 -6.36 27.81 9.51
CA ILE A 17 -6.39 28.37 8.15
C ILE A 17 -5.11 29.19 7.87
N LYS A 18 -4.67 29.99 8.85
CA LYS A 18 -3.46 30.79 8.73
C LYS A 18 -2.20 29.92 8.64
N GLU A 19 -2.13 28.87 9.44
CA GLU A 19 -1.03 27.91 9.42
C GLU A 19 -1.00 27.16 8.09
N ALA A 20 -2.15 26.65 7.63
CA ALA A 20 -2.27 25.93 6.37
C ALA A 20 -1.86 26.78 5.15
N ALA A 21 -2.27 28.07 5.16
CA ALA A 21 -1.90 29.01 4.09
C ALA A 21 -0.44 29.45 4.11
N ALA A 22 0.28 29.26 5.23
CA ALA A 22 1.67 29.65 5.38
C ALA A 22 2.66 28.50 5.14
N LYS A 23 2.20 27.26 5.14
CA LYS A 23 3.03 26.08 4.91
C LYS A 23 3.23 25.84 3.42
N GLU A 24 4.50 25.73 2.98
CA GLU A 24 4.85 25.44 1.58
C GLU A 24 4.40 24.05 1.13
N ASN A 25 4.31 23.10 2.07
CA ASN A 25 3.88 21.73 1.80
C ASN A 25 2.39 21.48 2.02
N MET A 26 1.56 22.53 2.04
CA MET A 26 0.12 22.41 2.23
C MET A 26 -0.64 23.36 1.30
N ASN A 27 -1.50 22.78 0.46
CA ASN A 27 -2.46 23.54 -0.32
C ASN A 27 -3.75 23.71 0.46
N LEU A 28 -4.18 24.96 0.58
CA LEU A 28 -5.51 25.29 1.10
C LEU A 28 -6.48 25.39 -0.07
N ASN A 29 -7.22 24.31 -0.34
CA ASN A 29 -7.99 24.13 -1.57
C ASN A 29 -9.38 24.75 -1.53
N GLY A 30 -9.93 25.02 -0.33
CA GLY A 30 -11.21 25.67 -0.19
C GLY A 30 -11.85 25.51 1.18
N ILE A 31 -12.95 26.19 1.39
CA ILE A 31 -13.73 26.08 2.62
C ILE A 31 -15.21 25.91 2.27
N ASP A 32 -15.81 24.81 2.76
CA ASP A 32 -17.26 24.64 2.70
C ASP A 32 -17.90 25.38 3.88
N VAL A 33 -18.83 26.25 3.57
CA VAL A 33 -19.67 26.94 4.56
C VAL A 33 -21.04 26.30 4.53
N ARG A 34 -21.35 25.46 5.52
CA ARG A 34 -22.61 24.73 5.63
C ARG A 34 -23.48 25.39 6.70
N SER A 35 -24.59 26.00 6.31
CA SER A 35 -25.50 26.74 7.22
C SER A 35 -26.83 26.07 7.33
N TYR A 36 -27.27 25.88 8.57
CA TYR A 36 -28.40 25.06 8.92
C TYR A 36 -29.47 25.88 9.64
N ALA A 37 -30.74 25.61 9.37
CA ALA A 37 -31.84 25.98 10.25
C ALA A 37 -32.39 24.73 10.95
N SER A 38 -33.07 24.95 12.07
CA SER A 38 -33.77 23.88 12.78
C SER A 38 -35.05 23.50 12.04
N PRO A 39 -35.46 22.22 12.07
CA PRO A 39 -36.64 21.74 11.36
C PRO A 39 -37.94 22.07 12.13
N ASP A 40 -38.10 23.32 12.51
CA ASP A 40 -39.29 23.83 13.16
C ASP A 40 -39.83 25.06 12.43
N GLY A 41 -41.05 25.01 11.96
CA GLY A 41 -41.72 26.07 11.18
C GLY A 41 -41.65 25.86 9.67
N ALA A 42 -42.17 26.83 8.92
CA ALA A 42 -42.31 26.71 7.47
C ALA A 42 -40.96 26.63 6.77
N TYR A 43 -40.83 25.73 5.81
CA TYR A 43 -39.61 25.47 5.03
C TYR A 43 -39.03 26.76 4.43
N ASP A 44 -39.86 27.57 3.74
CA ASP A 44 -39.42 28.81 3.10
C ASP A 44 -38.83 29.83 4.09
N PHE A 45 -39.36 29.84 5.32
CA PHE A 45 -38.85 30.70 6.38
C PHE A 45 -37.47 30.19 6.88
N ASN A 46 -37.37 28.90 7.09
CA ASN A 46 -36.13 28.25 7.50
C ASN A 46 -35.04 28.38 6.44
N GLU A 47 -35.40 28.26 5.15
CA GLU A 47 -34.46 28.48 4.04
C GLU A 47 -33.92 29.92 4.06
N LYS A 48 -34.79 30.94 4.26
CA LYS A 48 -34.35 32.34 4.41
C LYS A 48 -33.42 32.53 5.60
N LEU A 49 -33.71 31.89 6.74
CA LEU A 49 -32.84 31.95 7.92
C LEU A 49 -31.49 31.31 7.69
N ALA A 50 -31.44 30.12 7.05
CA ALA A 50 -30.23 29.44 6.73
C ALA A 50 -29.37 30.22 5.71
N ASN A 51 -29.99 30.82 4.70
CA ASN A 51 -29.34 31.73 3.73
C ASN A 51 -28.74 32.97 4.40
N GLN A 52 -29.48 33.61 5.33
CA GLN A 52 -28.96 34.77 6.08
C GLN A 52 -27.79 34.38 6.98
N ARG A 53 -27.85 33.18 7.58
CA ARG A 53 -26.78 32.63 8.40
C ARG A 53 -25.53 32.33 7.55
N GLU A 54 -25.71 31.73 6.37
CA GLU A 54 -24.66 31.49 5.41
C GLU A 54 -23.94 32.80 5.03
N LYS A 55 -24.67 33.81 4.55
CA LYS A 55 -24.11 35.12 4.19
C LYS A 55 -23.34 35.78 5.34
N SER A 56 -23.85 35.69 6.55
CA SER A 56 -23.22 36.25 7.73
C SER A 56 -21.94 35.51 8.08
N SER A 57 -21.95 34.17 7.99
CA SER A 57 -20.83 33.30 8.28
C SER A 57 -19.69 33.44 7.23
N SER A 58 -20.06 33.46 5.94
CA SER A 58 -19.09 33.66 4.84
C SER A 58 -18.45 35.04 4.91
N THR A 59 -19.24 36.09 5.17
CA THR A 59 -18.73 37.46 5.35
C THR A 59 -17.76 37.55 6.52
N PHE A 60 -18.10 36.93 7.64
CA PHE A 60 -17.24 36.89 8.82
C PHE A 60 -15.93 36.19 8.52
N LEU A 61 -15.98 35.00 7.91
CA LEU A 61 -14.78 34.20 7.58
C LEU A 61 -13.88 34.94 6.61
N LYS A 62 -14.41 35.51 5.52
CA LYS A 62 -13.65 36.33 4.57
C LYS A 62 -12.96 37.53 5.29
N LYS A 63 -13.63 38.17 6.24
CA LYS A 63 -13.04 39.25 7.04
C LYS A 63 -11.87 38.76 7.92
N GLN A 64 -11.99 37.57 8.53
CA GLN A 64 -10.92 37.01 9.35
C GLN A 64 -9.72 36.57 8.50
N MET A 65 -9.96 35.92 7.35
CA MET A 65 -8.91 35.56 6.41
C MET A 65 -8.14 36.78 5.92
N LYS A 66 -8.85 37.87 5.58
CA LYS A 66 -8.23 39.16 5.22
C LYS A 66 -7.34 39.71 6.34
N LYS A 67 -7.80 39.65 7.59
CA LYS A 67 -6.99 40.07 8.76
C LYS A 67 -5.77 39.15 8.96
N GLY A 68 -5.94 37.85 8.69
CA GLY A 68 -4.87 36.86 8.76
C GLY A 68 -3.91 36.90 7.58
N LYS A 69 -4.10 37.79 6.59
CA LYS A 69 -3.33 37.88 5.34
C LYS A 69 -3.37 36.61 4.49
N VAL A 70 -4.48 35.86 4.55
CA VAL A 70 -4.73 34.66 3.74
C VAL A 70 -5.42 35.10 2.45
N GLU A 71 -4.67 35.25 1.34
CA GLU A 71 -5.11 35.92 0.11
C GLU A 71 -6.26 35.21 -0.65
N GLN A 72 -6.44 33.90 -0.38
CA GLN A 72 -7.50 33.06 -0.97
C GLN A 72 -8.91 33.59 -0.72
N TYR A 73 -9.10 34.51 0.23
CA TYR A 73 -10.40 35.16 0.45
C TYR A 73 -10.93 35.95 -0.77
N LYS A 74 -10.07 36.26 -1.72
CA LYS A 74 -10.40 37.00 -2.95
C LYS A 74 -10.98 36.12 -4.05
N ASP A 75 -10.74 34.81 -3.98
CA ASP A 75 -11.26 33.84 -4.93
C ASP A 75 -12.69 33.43 -4.54
N GLU A 76 -13.65 33.72 -5.41
CA GLU A 76 -15.05 33.36 -5.19
C GLU A 76 -15.28 31.85 -5.20
N ASN A 77 -14.48 31.07 -5.96
CA ASN A 77 -14.57 29.63 -6.05
C ASN A 77 -13.97 28.91 -4.82
N PHE A 78 -13.23 29.65 -3.99
CA PHE A 78 -12.64 29.12 -2.78
C PHE A 78 -13.68 28.75 -1.71
N PHE A 79 -14.85 29.40 -1.75
CA PHE A 79 -15.94 29.14 -0.80
C PHE A 79 -17.06 28.36 -1.49
N LYS A 80 -17.37 27.19 -0.96
CA LYS A 80 -18.57 26.43 -1.35
C LYS A 80 -19.64 26.58 -0.29
N ASN A 81 -20.77 27.17 -0.68
CA ASN A 81 -21.84 27.48 0.24
C ASN A 81 -22.99 26.48 0.16
N PHE A 82 -23.36 25.91 1.29
CA PHE A 82 -24.43 24.93 1.42
C PHE A 82 -25.44 25.42 2.42
N VAL A 83 -26.72 25.44 2.02
CA VAL A 83 -27.84 25.88 2.83
C VAL A 83 -28.76 24.69 3.05
N VAL A 84 -29.07 24.41 4.32
CA VAL A 84 -29.98 23.36 4.75
C VAL A 84 -31.12 23.99 5.56
N ALA A 85 -32.30 24.05 4.96
CA ALA A 85 -33.49 24.67 5.57
C ALA A 85 -34.01 23.87 6.77
N GLU A 86 -33.83 22.53 6.75
CA GLU A 86 -34.29 21.63 7.80
C GLU A 86 -33.23 20.57 8.07
N ASP A 87 -32.53 20.70 9.20
CA ASP A 87 -31.44 19.79 9.58
C ASP A 87 -31.97 18.55 10.31
N TRP A 88 -32.68 17.68 9.59
CA TRP A 88 -33.23 16.43 10.15
C TRP A 88 -32.15 15.44 10.55
N ASP A 89 -31.03 15.39 9.85
CA ASP A 89 -29.90 14.52 10.20
C ASP A 89 -29.23 15.00 11.48
N GLY A 90 -28.98 16.28 11.59
CA GLY A 90 -28.49 16.88 12.84
C GLY A 90 -29.47 16.74 14.00
N PHE A 91 -30.77 16.82 13.73
CA PHE A 91 -31.80 16.57 14.72
C PHE A 91 -31.73 15.15 15.26
N LYS A 92 -31.69 14.16 14.36
CA LYS A 92 -31.56 12.74 14.71
C LYS A 92 -30.33 12.51 15.58
N LYS A 93 -29.15 12.98 15.14
CA LYS A 93 -27.90 12.84 15.89
C LYS A 93 -28.00 13.50 17.28
N ALA A 94 -28.52 14.73 17.37
CA ALA A 94 -28.64 15.42 18.64
C ALA A 94 -29.62 14.73 19.59
N MET A 95 -30.68 14.10 19.07
CA MET A 95 -31.60 13.26 19.83
C MET A 95 -30.93 11.99 20.36
N GLU A 96 -30.19 11.27 19.50
CA GLU A 96 -29.45 10.06 19.88
C GLU A 96 -28.47 10.33 21.03
N GLU A 97 -27.79 11.47 21.01
CA GLU A 97 -26.85 11.92 22.04
C GLU A 97 -27.50 12.50 23.29
N SER A 98 -28.81 12.72 23.27
CA SER A 98 -29.56 13.36 24.37
C SER A 98 -29.98 12.36 25.45
N ASN A 99 -30.31 12.88 26.63
CA ASN A 99 -30.93 12.15 27.74
C ASN A 99 -32.46 12.48 27.88
N ILE A 100 -33.09 12.87 26.76
CA ILE A 100 -34.52 13.18 26.77
C ILE A 100 -35.32 11.89 26.98
N GLN A 101 -36.30 11.92 27.89
CA GLN A 101 -37.05 10.75 28.33
C GLN A 101 -37.77 10.03 27.17
N ASP A 102 -38.38 10.78 26.26
CA ASP A 102 -39.13 10.23 25.11
C ASP A 102 -38.31 10.11 23.83
N LYS A 103 -36.96 10.06 23.95
CA LYS A 103 -36.02 10.03 22.83
C LYS A 103 -36.35 8.92 21.82
N GLU A 104 -36.55 7.71 22.29
CA GLU A 104 -36.81 6.56 21.42
C GLU A 104 -38.14 6.70 20.63
N LEU A 105 -39.13 7.29 21.24
CA LEU A 105 -40.42 7.59 20.56
C LEU A 105 -40.23 8.62 19.44
N ILE A 106 -39.46 9.68 19.70
CA ILE A 106 -39.17 10.73 18.71
C ILE A 106 -38.32 10.15 17.55
N LEU A 107 -37.28 9.37 17.85
CA LEU A 107 -36.47 8.72 16.83
C LEU A 107 -37.27 7.73 15.98
N ARG A 108 -38.25 7.05 16.59
CA ARG A 108 -39.19 6.18 15.87
C ARG A 108 -40.08 6.96 14.91
N VAL A 109 -40.64 8.09 15.33
CA VAL A 109 -41.41 9.00 14.46
C VAL A 109 -40.59 9.45 13.26
N LEU A 110 -39.34 9.83 13.47
CA LEU A 110 -38.40 10.17 12.37
C LEU A 110 -38.21 9.04 11.38
N SER A 111 -38.16 7.79 11.86
CA SER A 111 -37.95 6.62 10.99
C SER A 111 -39.22 6.23 10.22
N MET A 112 -40.39 6.51 10.76
CA MET A 112 -41.69 6.13 10.17
C MET A 112 -42.14 7.09 9.07
N HIS A 113 -41.77 8.33 9.14
CA HIS A 113 -42.21 9.39 8.22
C HIS A 113 -41.01 9.97 7.45
N SER A 114 -41.10 9.99 6.12
CA SER A 114 -40.11 10.66 5.27
C SER A 114 -40.47 12.13 4.98
N ASP A 115 -41.75 12.48 5.08
CA ASP A 115 -42.26 13.82 4.84
C ASP A 115 -41.92 14.74 6.02
N PRO A 116 -41.22 15.86 5.79
CA PRO A 116 -40.80 16.80 6.82
C PRO A 116 -41.96 17.42 7.61
N GLU A 117 -43.04 17.80 6.95
CA GLU A 117 -44.21 18.42 7.61
C GLU A 117 -44.94 17.42 8.53
N VAL A 118 -45.02 16.17 8.09
CA VAL A 118 -45.57 15.08 8.90
C VAL A 118 -44.67 14.82 10.11
N ARG A 119 -43.33 14.75 9.91
CA ARG A 119 -42.36 14.59 11.02
C ARG A 119 -42.57 15.72 12.08
N GLU A 120 -42.58 16.97 11.63
CA GLU A 120 -42.71 18.11 12.51
C GLU A 120 -44.05 18.04 13.31
N ARG A 121 -45.17 17.78 12.65
CA ARG A 121 -46.47 17.64 13.25
C ARG A 121 -46.54 16.54 14.30
N GLU A 122 -46.04 15.33 13.93
CA GLU A 122 -46.09 14.19 14.86
C GLU A 122 -45.16 14.37 16.06
N ILE A 123 -44.01 15.03 15.90
CA ILE A 123 -43.11 15.36 17.03
C ILE A 123 -43.78 16.43 17.94
N LYS A 124 -44.45 17.43 17.36
CA LYS A 124 -45.21 18.41 18.12
C LYS A 124 -46.38 17.80 18.90
N ASN A 125 -47.00 16.73 18.37
CA ASN A 125 -48.08 16.03 19.05
C ASN A 125 -47.59 15.25 20.30
N ILE A 126 -46.29 15.03 20.45
CA ILE A 126 -45.67 14.50 21.67
C ILE A 126 -45.45 15.70 22.62
N ALA A 127 -46.51 16.25 23.14
CA ALA A 127 -46.55 17.58 23.79
C ALA A 127 -45.59 17.76 24.97
N SER A 128 -45.38 16.72 25.79
CA SER A 128 -44.42 16.75 26.91
C SER A 128 -42.97 16.78 26.49
N ALA A 129 -42.63 16.09 25.40
CA ALA A 129 -41.29 16.02 24.87
C ALA A 129 -40.94 17.24 24.00
N PHE A 130 -41.88 17.81 23.27
CA PHE A 130 -41.63 18.93 22.35
C PHE A 130 -41.03 20.15 23.04
N ALA A 131 -41.54 20.53 24.23
CA ALA A 131 -41.01 21.66 24.98
C ALA A 131 -39.51 21.48 25.33
N VAL A 132 -39.12 20.26 25.70
CA VAL A 132 -37.74 19.92 26.02
C VAL A 132 -36.89 19.89 24.75
N VAL A 133 -37.41 19.35 23.65
CA VAL A 133 -36.75 19.34 22.34
C VAL A 133 -36.49 20.75 21.83
N ALA A 134 -37.52 21.63 21.93
CA ALA A 134 -37.41 23.02 21.50
C ALA A 134 -36.37 23.82 22.30
N ASP A 135 -36.17 23.48 23.57
CA ASP A 135 -35.17 24.12 24.44
C ASP A 135 -33.77 23.53 24.28
N GLN A 136 -33.64 22.21 24.22
CA GLN A 136 -32.35 21.54 24.32
C GLN A 136 -31.74 21.11 22.97
N ILE A 137 -32.56 20.82 21.95
CA ILE A 137 -32.13 20.27 20.67
C ILE A 137 -32.16 21.33 19.57
N LEU A 138 -33.31 21.96 19.31
CA LEU A 138 -33.46 22.87 18.18
C LEU A 138 -32.45 24.03 18.15
N PRO A 139 -32.07 24.66 19.28
CA PRO A 139 -31.02 25.69 19.27
C PRO A 139 -29.68 25.23 18.78
N LYS A 140 -29.28 23.95 19.01
CA LYS A 140 -28.01 23.37 18.56
C LYS A 140 -27.95 23.21 17.04
N LEU A 141 -29.12 23.11 16.40
CA LEU A 141 -29.23 22.94 14.94
C LEU A 141 -29.10 24.27 14.18
N ARG A 142 -29.24 25.38 14.87
CA ARG A 142 -29.16 26.75 14.31
C ARG A 142 -27.67 27.16 14.23
N ARG A 143 -26.88 26.52 13.35
CA ARG A 143 -25.44 26.64 13.29
C ARG A 143 -24.92 26.83 11.86
N SER A 144 -23.66 27.27 11.76
CA SER A 144 -22.84 27.10 10.56
C SER A 144 -21.65 26.22 10.88
N LEU A 145 -21.31 25.32 9.97
CA LEU A 145 -20.11 24.49 10.00
C LEU A 145 -19.13 24.96 8.91
N PHE A 146 -17.86 25.00 9.24
CA PHE A 146 -16.79 25.29 8.30
C PHE A 146 -15.96 24.02 8.12
N VAL A 147 -15.86 23.54 6.89
CA VAL A 147 -15.01 22.40 6.52
C VAL A 147 -13.86 22.94 5.69
N VAL A 148 -12.68 22.90 6.26
CA VAL A 148 -11.45 23.36 5.57
C VAL A 148 -10.87 22.21 4.78
N ASN A 149 -10.79 22.38 3.47
CA ASN A 149 -10.24 21.39 2.55
C ASN A 149 -8.76 21.72 2.30
N THR A 150 -7.87 20.87 2.81
CA THR A 150 -6.43 21.00 2.64
C THR A 150 -5.85 19.74 2.00
N GLU A 151 -4.79 19.93 1.22
CA GLU A 151 -4.01 18.87 0.60
C GLU A 151 -2.56 19.00 1.05
N LEU A 152 -1.99 17.93 1.56
CA LEU A 152 -0.56 17.89 1.87
C LEU A 152 0.22 17.59 0.59
N ILE A 153 1.17 18.45 0.28
CA ILE A 153 2.14 18.23 -0.78
C ILE A 153 3.29 17.44 -0.17
N GLY A 154 3.48 16.21 -0.64
CA GLY A 154 4.64 15.40 -0.27
C GLY A 154 5.93 15.97 -0.88
N LYS A 155 7.07 15.58 -0.32
CA LYS A 155 8.37 15.87 -0.93
C LYS A 155 8.48 15.16 -2.28
N SER A 156 9.08 15.82 -3.26
CA SER A 156 9.40 15.20 -4.56
C SER A 156 10.49 14.14 -4.42
N ASP A 157 10.59 13.24 -5.42
CA ASP A 157 11.64 12.20 -5.45
C ASP A 157 13.05 12.79 -5.36
N ASP A 158 13.28 13.94 -6.00
CA ASP A 158 14.59 14.63 -5.95
C ASP A 158 14.88 15.20 -4.55
N GLU A 159 13.88 15.78 -3.88
CA GLU A 159 14.01 16.25 -2.50
C GLU A 159 14.24 15.08 -1.54
N LEU A 160 13.52 13.99 -1.71
CA LEU A 160 13.69 12.76 -0.92
C LEU A 160 15.09 12.17 -1.10
N LYS A 161 15.59 12.08 -2.34
CA LYS A 161 16.95 11.62 -2.63
C LYS A 161 18.02 12.54 -1.99
N ALA A 162 17.83 13.84 -2.09
CA ALA A 162 18.76 14.81 -1.52
C ALA A 162 18.79 14.72 0.01
N LEU A 163 17.63 14.70 0.66
CA LEU A 163 17.50 14.61 2.11
C LEU A 163 17.98 13.26 2.65
N ALA A 164 17.68 12.16 1.99
CA ALA A 164 18.12 10.83 2.39
C ALA A 164 19.66 10.73 2.49
N LYS A 165 20.39 11.46 1.65
CA LYS A 165 21.86 11.52 1.70
C LYS A 165 22.42 12.59 2.65
N SER A 166 21.78 13.76 2.72
CA SER A 166 22.34 14.92 3.44
C SER A 166 21.85 15.03 4.88
N ASN A 167 20.56 14.78 5.10
CA ASN A 167 19.93 14.87 6.42
C ASN A 167 18.74 13.91 6.55
N PRO A 168 18.98 12.60 6.66
CA PRO A 168 17.90 11.60 6.77
C PRO A 168 17.01 11.81 8.01
N ALA A 169 17.47 12.58 9.01
CA ALA A 169 16.68 12.90 10.21
C ALA A 169 15.44 13.76 9.92
N ASP A 170 15.40 14.48 8.81
CA ASP A 170 14.26 15.28 8.37
C ASP A 170 13.18 14.44 7.63
N LEU A 171 13.43 13.16 7.46
CA LEU A 171 12.51 12.22 6.82
C LEU A 171 11.80 11.36 7.86
N ASN A 172 10.51 11.12 7.65
CA ASN A 172 9.76 10.14 8.43
C ASN A 172 10.06 8.72 7.94
N VAL A 173 9.52 7.70 8.61
CA VAL A 173 9.81 6.30 8.29
C VAL A 173 9.37 5.92 6.88
N GLU A 174 8.20 6.36 6.43
CA GLU A 174 7.68 6.08 5.09
C GLU A 174 8.55 6.73 4.01
N GLU A 175 8.95 7.99 4.24
CA GLU A 175 9.82 8.72 3.34
C GLU A 175 11.22 8.09 3.24
N LEU A 176 11.79 7.59 4.35
CA LEU A 176 13.08 6.88 4.33
C LEU A 176 12.97 5.55 3.58
N LEU A 177 11.97 4.74 3.88
CA LEU A 177 11.77 3.46 3.20
C LEU A 177 11.57 3.65 1.70
N TYR A 178 10.75 4.64 1.31
CA TYR A 178 10.51 4.96 -0.09
C TYR A 178 11.77 5.53 -0.75
N SER A 179 12.48 6.47 -0.11
CA SER A 179 13.65 7.10 -0.71
C SER A 179 14.75 6.10 -1.06
N ALA A 180 14.92 5.04 -0.27
CA ALA A 180 15.89 3.98 -0.60
C ALA A 180 15.58 3.31 -1.94
N THR A 181 14.30 3.17 -2.32
CA THR A 181 13.90 2.56 -3.60
C THR A 181 14.25 3.43 -4.81
N LEU A 182 14.50 4.72 -4.61
CA LEU A 182 14.86 5.67 -5.67
C LEU A 182 16.33 5.58 -6.11
N PHE A 183 17.15 4.74 -5.45
CA PHE A 183 18.55 4.53 -5.77
C PHE A 183 18.76 3.18 -6.44
N ASP A 184 19.71 3.09 -7.39
CA ASP A 184 20.07 1.84 -8.04
C ASP A 184 21.17 1.10 -7.27
N ASN A 185 22.06 1.83 -6.59
CA ASN A 185 23.23 1.28 -5.90
C ASN A 185 22.84 0.70 -4.53
N ASN A 186 23.19 -0.56 -4.28
CA ASN A 186 22.89 -1.26 -3.03
C ASN A 186 23.59 -0.63 -1.80
N ASN A 187 24.75 -0.01 -1.95
CA ASN A 187 25.39 0.69 -0.82
C ASN A 187 24.60 1.94 -0.40
N ASP A 188 24.07 2.71 -1.37
CA ASP A 188 23.22 3.85 -1.09
C ASP A 188 21.91 3.41 -0.40
N LYS A 189 21.25 2.37 -0.92
CA LYS A 189 20.04 1.78 -0.31
C LYS A 189 20.30 1.35 1.12
N LEU A 190 21.38 0.59 1.34
CA LEU A 190 21.75 0.09 2.66
C LEU A 190 21.97 1.23 3.65
N ALA A 191 22.72 2.28 3.26
CA ALA A 191 22.97 3.42 4.12
C ALA A 191 21.67 4.13 4.57
N ILE A 192 20.67 4.22 3.68
CA ILE A 192 19.38 4.83 4.00
C ILE A 192 18.57 3.92 4.94
N TYR A 193 18.54 2.60 4.71
CA TYR A 193 17.89 1.67 5.61
C TYR A 193 18.56 1.62 6.99
N GLU A 194 19.90 1.74 7.05
CA GLU A 194 20.62 1.87 8.32
C GLU A 194 20.27 3.17 9.06
N ALA A 195 20.09 4.29 8.34
CA ALA A 195 19.58 5.52 8.92
C ALA A 195 18.15 5.34 9.45
N CYS A 196 17.29 4.63 8.69
CA CYS A 196 15.94 4.27 9.12
C CYS A 196 15.95 3.43 10.40
N MET A 197 16.77 2.38 10.46
CA MET A 197 16.93 1.55 11.66
C MET A 197 17.37 2.35 12.89
N LYS A 198 18.26 3.30 12.71
CA LYS A 198 18.77 4.16 13.79
C LYS A 198 17.70 5.13 14.30
N GLN A 199 16.94 5.72 13.39
CA GLN A 199 15.92 6.72 13.70
C GLN A 199 14.62 6.09 14.21
N PHE A 200 14.24 4.93 13.66
CA PHE A 200 13.03 4.18 13.99
C PHE A 200 13.36 2.76 14.47
N PRO A 201 14.02 2.60 15.63
CA PRO A 201 14.57 1.32 16.11
C PRO A 201 13.49 0.28 16.46
N ASN A 202 12.22 0.67 16.49
CA ASN A 202 11.08 -0.21 16.78
C ASN A 202 10.25 -0.52 15.51
N ASP A 203 10.66 -0.04 14.33
CA ASP A 203 10.03 -0.39 13.06
C ASP A 203 10.79 -1.54 12.40
N TRP A 204 10.10 -2.67 12.20
CA TRP A 204 10.71 -3.89 11.65
C TRP A 204 11.13 -3.73 10.18
N ARG A 205 10.51 -2.81 9.42
CA ARG A 205 10.69 -2.67 7.96
C ARG A 205 12.11 -2.25 7.61
N GLY A 206 12.67 -1.28 8.32
CA GLY A 206 14.05 -0.85 8.10
C GLY A 206 15.05 -2.00 8.25
N PHE A 207 14.86 -2.87 9.24
CA PHE A 207 15.70 -4.06 9.43
C PHE A 207 15.47 -5.10 8.34
N ASN A 208 14.22 -5.35 7.96
CA ASN A 208 13.90 -6.28 6.87
C ASN A 208 14.55 -5.84 5.55
N ASP A 209 14.42 -4.57 5.19
CA ASP A 209 14.88 -4.05 3.91
C ASP A 209 16.42 -3.93 3.87
N ALA A 210 17.05 -3.55 4.98
CA ALA A 210 18.52 -3.65 5.12
C ALA A 210 19.00 -5.09 4.97
N GLY A 211 18.28 -6.06 5.57
CA GLY A 211 18.56 -7.49 5.44
C GLY A 211 18.46 -7.97 4.00
N MET A 212 17.46 -7.52 3.26
CA MET A 212 17.27 -7.84 1.84
C MET A 212 18.47 -7.34 1.00
N ILE A 213 18.86 -6.07 1.17
CA ILE A 213 20.02 -5.53 0.45
C ILE A 213 21.30 -6.28 0.80
N GLN A 214 21.52 -6.60 2.07
CA GLN A 214 22.70 -7.39 2.49
C GLN A 214 22.70 -8.80 1.90
N PHE A 215 21.51 -9.43 1.78
CA PHE A 215 21.36 -10.73 1.11
C PHE A 215 21.77 -10.65 -0.37
N GLU A 216 21.30 -9.62 -1.09
CA GLU A 216 21.67 -9.36 -2.49
C GLU A 216 23.16 -9.11 -2.68
N MET A 217 23.80 -8.43 -1.73
CA MET A 217 25.25 -8.21 -1.71
C MET A 217 26.06 -9.45 -1.31
N GLY A 218 25.40 -10.56 -0.97
CA GLY A 218 26.04 -11.80 -0.53
C GLY A 218 26.46 -11.81 0.95
N ASN A 219 26.14 -10.79 1.73
CA ASN A 219 26.44 -10.67 3.15
C ASN A 219 25.42 -11.45 4.00
N ILE A 220 25.38 -12.76 3.82
CA ILE A 220 24.30 -13.63 4.35
C ILE A 220 24.17 -13.57 5.88
N ALA A 221 25.28 -13.52 6.62
CA ALA A 221 25.25 -13.45 8.08
C ALA A 221 24.63 -12.14 8.59
N ALA A 222 24.93 -11.00 7.95
CA ALA A 222 24.36 -9.72 8.27
C ALA A 222 22.86 -9.65 7.93
N ALA A 223 22.50 -10.20 6.75
CA ALA A 223 21.11 -10.36 6.34
C ALA A 223 20.29 -11.14 7.37
N GLN A 224 20.81 -12.30 7.79
CA GLN A 224 20.17 -13.13 8.82
C GLN A 224 19.97 -12.39 10.14
N SER A 225 20.98 -11.64 10.59
CA SER A 225 20.90 -10.83 11.82
C SER A 225 19.76 -9.81 11.75
N ASN A 226 19.66 -9.10 10.63
CA ASN A 226 18.62 -8.09 10.41
C ASN A 226 17.24 -8.71 10.29
N PHE A 227 17.07 -9.81 9.56
CA PHE A 227 15.79 -10.52 9.49
C PHE A 227 15.35 -11.09 10.85
N ASN A 228 16.28 -11.60 11.66
CA ASN A 228 15.98 -12.04 13.03
C ASN A 228 15.51 -10.88 13.89
N LYS A 229 16.13 -9.70 13.74
CA LYS A 229 15.70 -8.50 14.46
C LYS A 229 14.31 -8.05 14.00
N ALA A 230 14.03 -8.03 12.69
CA ALA A 230 12.71 -7.76 12.15
C ALA A 230 11.66 -8.76 12.66
N ASN A 231 11.99 -10.05 12.71
CA ASN A 231 11.12 -11.10 13.22
C ASN A 231 10.81 -10.95 14.73
N SER A 232 11.77 -10.45 15.52
CA SER A 232 11.54 -10.17 16.95
C SER A 232 10.56 -9.03 17.20
N MET A 233 10.42 -8.10 16.24
CA MET A 233 9.50 -6.95 16.29
C MET A 233 8.14 -7.26 15.69
N SER A 234 8.12 -8.06 14.63
CA SER A 234 6.91 -8.46 13.90
C SER A 234 6.91 -9.99 13.74
N ALA A 235 6.60 -10.67 14.82
CA ALA A 235 6.60 -12.13 14.87
C ALA A 235 5.62 -12.72 13.85
N ASN A 236 6.06 -13.76 13.14
CA ASN A 236 5.29 -14.43 12.09
C ASN A 236 4.86 -13.54 10.92
N ASN A 237 5.54 -12.42 10.70
CA ASN A 237 5.31 -11.60 9.52
C ASN A 237 5.66 -12.40 8.25
N PRO A 238 4.73 -12.61 7.31
CA PRO A 238 4.97 -13.48 6.17
C PRO A 238 6.17 -13.06 5.30
N VAL A 239 6.40 -11.74 5.13
CA VAL A 239 7.52 -11.21 4.35
C VAL A 239 8.85 -11.57 5.04
N VAL A 240 8.94 -11.35 6.35
CA VAL A 240 10.16 -11.66 7.12
C VAL A 240 10.41 -13.17 7.14
N GLN A 241 9.36 -13.99 7.25
CA GLN A 241 9.47 -15.45 7.18
C GLN A 241 10.00 -15.90 5.81
N ASN A 242 9.50 -15.33 4.71
CA ASN A 242 10.03 -15.62 3.38
C ASN A 242 11.53 -15.29 3.28
N ASN A 243 11.95 -14.16 3.79
CA ASN A 243 13.34 -13.73 3.76
C ASN A 243 14.25 -14.62 4.62
N LEU A 244 13.80 -15.05 5.80
CA LEU A 244 14.50 -16.04 6.64
C LEU A 244 14.59 -17.40 5.91
N GLY A 245 13.54 -17.80 5.21
CA GLY A 245 13.54 -18.99 4.36
C GLY A 245 14.59 -18.93 3.25
N ALA A 246 14.72 -17.76 2.61
CA ALA A 246 15.75 -17.54 1.57
C ALA A 246 17.18 -17.67 2.14
N VAL A 247 17.42 -17.14 3.35
CA VAL A 247 18.70 -17.31 4.05
C VAL A 247 18.97 -18.79 4.36
N ALA A 248 17.99 -19.51 4.91
CA ALA A 248 18.13 -20.94 5.21
C ALA A 248 18.42 -21.74 3.95
N LEU A 249 17.72 -21.46 2.85
CA LEU A 249 17.94 -22.09 1.55
C LEU A 249 19.35 -21.81 1.01
N LYS A 250 19.84 -20.58 1.14
CA LYS A 250 21.20 -20.18 0.73
C LYS A 250 22.27 -20.91 1.55
N ASN A 251 22.01 -21.15 2.83
CA ASN A 251 22.90 -21.90 3.73
C ASN A 251 22.80 -23.44 3.56
N GLY A 252 21.88 -23.92 2.70
CA GLY A 252 21.67 -25.35 2.45
C GLY A 252 20.78 -26.05 3.48
N ASP A 253 20.20 -25.32 4.45
CA ASP A 253 19.26 -25.89 5.42
C ASP A 253 17.87 -25.96 4.83
N LEU A 254 17.62 -27.00 4.05
CA LEU A 254 16.35 -27.21 3.35
C LEU A 254 15.18 -27.40 4.31
N LYS A 255 15.41 -28.04 5.46
CA LYS A 255 14.34 -28.27 6.46
C LYS A 255 13.89 -26.95 7.09
N GLN A 256 14.85 -26.10 7.47
CA GLN A 256 14.52 -24.82 8.05
C GLN A 256 13.91 -23.88 7.01
N ALA A 257 14.36 -23.92 5.74
CA ALA A 257 13.78 -23.18 4.64
C ALA A 257 12.30 -23.57 4.42
N GLU A 258 11.98 -24.86 4.44
CA GLU A 258 10.59 -25.35 4.30
C GLU A 258 9.68 -24.84 5.43
N ILE A 259 10.17 -24.84 6.68
CA ILE A 259 9.43 -24.31 7.84
C ILE A 259 9.13 -22.83 7.64
N TYR A 260 10.13 -22.03 7.30
CA TYR A 260 9.99 -20.60 7.11
C TYR A 260 9.06 -20.26 5.92
N PHE A 261 9.24 -20.91 4.77
CA PHE A 261 8.33 -20.72 3.63
C PHE A 261 6.92 -21.24 3.90
N GLY A 262 6.77 -22.24 4.77
CA GLY A 262 5.47 -22.68 5.26
C GLY A 262 4.74 -21.60 6.04
N ALA A 263 5.47 -20.88 6.89
CA ALA A 263 4.96 -19.76 7.69
C ALA A 263 4.77 -18.46 6.88
N ALA A 264 5.34 -18.36 5.67
CA ALA A 264 5.32 -17.17 4.82
C ALA A 264 4.02 -17.01 3.99
N THR A 265 2.97 -17.79 4.24
CA THR A 265 1.72 -17.71 3.50
C THR A 265 1.15 -16.29 3.55
N GLY A 266 0.92 -15.71 2.35
CA GLY A 266 0.44 -14.32 2.20
C GLY A 266 1.53 -13.30 1.90
N ALA A 267 2.81 -13.69 1.84
CA ALA A 267 3.89 -12.76 1.46
C ALA A 267 3.92 -12.44 -0.05
N GLY A 268 3.36 -13.32 -0.90
CA GLY A 268 3.33 -13.13 -2.36
C GLY A 268 3.58 -14.44 -3.12
N ASP A 269 3.62 -14.33 -4.46
CA ASP A 269 3.84 -15.47 -5.36
C ASP A 269 5.26 -16.06 -5.26
N GLU A 270 6.23 -15.25 -4.84
CA GLU A 270 7.64 -15.64 -4.61
C GLU A 270 7.78 -16.75 -3.57
N VAL A 271 6.85 -16.88 -2.63
CA VAL A 271 6.85 -17.97 -1.64
C VAL A 271 6.70 -19.33 -2.33
N ASN A 272 5.76 -19.42 -3.28
CA ASN A 272 5.59 -20.66 -4.06
C ASN A 272 6.81 -20.94 -4.93
N TYR A 273 7.40 -19.92 -5.54
CA TYR A 273 8.65 -20.05 -6.29
C TYR A 273 9.77 -20.60 -5.41
N ASN A 274 9.96 -20.08 -4.22
CA ASN A 274 10.97 -20.52 -3.26
C ASN A 274 10.72 -21.96 -2.77
N LYS A 275 9.46 -22.32 -2.48
CA LYS A 275 9.06 -23.71 -2.18
C LYS A 275 9.39 -24.65 -3.33
N GLY A 276 9.19 -24.22 -4.57
CA GLY A 276 9.58 -24.98 -5.77
C GLY A 276 11.09 -25.26 -5.83
N ILE A 277 11.91 -24.27 -5.48
CA ILE A 277 13.38 -24.46 -5.40
C ILE A 277 13.75 -25.46 -4.29
N VAL A 278 13.14 -25.35 -3.12
CA VAL A 278 13.37 -26.32 -2.02
C VAL A 278 13.00 -27.73 -2.47
N ALA A 279 11.83 -27.89 -3.11
CA ALA A 279 11.37 -29.17 -3.61
C ALA A 279 12.32 -29.78 -4.66
N ILE A 280 12.86 -28.99 -5.62
CA ILE A 280 13.90 -29.47 -6.53
C ILE A 280 15.11 -29.98 -5.76
N LYS A 281 15.61 -29.20 -4.80
CA LYS A 281 16.81 -29.56 -4.01
C LYS A 281 16.59 -30.77 -3.11
N SER A 282 15.36 -31.01 -2.68
CA SER A 282 14.94 -32.16 -1.87
C SER A 282 14.61 -33.40 -2.73
N GLY A 283 14.62 -33.31 -4.06
CA GLY A 283 14.29 -34.40 -4.98
C GLY A 283 12.78 -34.65 -5.16
N ASP A 284 11.92 -33.80 -4.60
CA ASP A 284 10.47 -33.88 -4.82
C ASP A 284 10.06 -33.06 -6.05
N TYR A 285 10.33 -33.63 -7.22
CA TYR A 285 10.07 -32.94 -8.49
C TYR A 285 8.60 -32.74 -8.79
N ALA A 286 7.73 -33.65 -8.29
CA ALA A 286 6.30 -33.51 -8.45
C ALA A 286 5.76 -32.32 -7.66
N ALA A 287 6.19 -32.14 -6.41
CA ALA A 287 5.86 -30.96 -5.62
C ALA A 287 6.44 -29.68 -6.25
N ALA A 288 7.68 -29.74 -6.78
CA ALA A 288 8.29 -28.61 -7.46
C ALA A 288 7.46 -28.11 -8.66
N VAL A 289 6.99 -29.04 -9.51
CA VAL A 289 6.11 -28.71 -10.66
C VAL A 289 4.83 -28.02 -10.18
N ASN A 290 4.23 -28.51 -9.10
CA ASN A 290 3.01 -27.92 -8.53
C ASN A 290 3.27 -26.51 -7.97
N TYR A 291 4.35 -26.29 -7.24
CA TYR A 291 4.70 -24.99 -6.66
C TYR A 291 5.01 -23.94 -7.72
N PHE A 292 5.74 -24.29 -8.78
CA PHE A 292 5.99 -23.36 -9.88
C PHE A 292 4.74 -23.08 -10.74
N GLY A 293 3.79 -24.00 -10.78
CA GLY A 293 2.49 -23.83 -11.45
C GLY A 293 2.62 -23.28 -12.88
N GLN A 294 2.03 -22.11 -13.12
CA GLN A 294 2.03 -21.47 -14.45
C GLN A 294 3.27 -20.62 -14.75
N CYS A 295 4.27 -20.57 -13.87
CA CYS A 295 5.51 -19.83 -14.14
C CYS A 295 6.16 -20.33 -15.44
N ASN A 296 6.46 -19.40 -16.36
CA ASN A 296 7.26 -19.65 -17.56
C ASN A 296 8.70 -19.22 -17.30
N CYS A 297 9.38 -19.93 -16.42
CA CYS A 297 10.74 -19.65 -15.98
C CYS A 297 11.62 -20.91 -16.06
N VAL A 298 12.92 -20.72 -16.13
CA VAL A 298 13.90 -21.82 -16.24
C VAL A 298 13.75 -22.85 -15.12
N ASN A 299 13.49 -22.41 -13.88
CA ASN A 299 13.35 -23.34 -12.75
C ASN A 299 12.07 -24.20 -12.85
N ALA A 300 10.97 -23.63 -13.37
CA ALA A 300 9.76 -24.40 -13.66
C ALA A 300 9.99 -25.42 -14.79
N ALA A 301 10.77 -25.04 -15.81
CA ALA A 301 11.15 -25.95 -16.87
C ALA A 301 12.08 -27.06 -16.33
N LEU A 302 13.07 -26.72 -15.49
CA LEU A 302 13.96 -27.68 -14.83
C LEU A 302 13.17 -28.69 -13.99
N ALA A 303 12.19 -28.22 -13.19
CA ALA A 303 11.33 -29.12 -12.41
C ALA A 303 10.60 -30.12 -13.31
N ASN A 304 10.07 -29.66 -14.46
CA ASN A 304 9.41 -30.52 -15.43
C ASN A 304 10.37 -31.51 -16.11
N VAL A 305 11.61 -31.08 -16.45
CA VAL A 305 12.65 -31.96 -16.97
C VAL A 305 12.97 -33.07 -15.96
N LEU A 306 13.16 -32.72 -14.70
CA LEU A 306 13.48 -33.69 -13.63
C LEU A 306 12.30 -34.61 -13.32
N ALA A 307 11.05 -34.14 -13.47
CA ALA A 307 9.84 -34.96 -13.36
C ALA A 307 9.56 -35.83 -14.61
N GLY A 308 10.35 -35.71 -15.67
CA GLY A 308 10.14 -36.48 -16.94
C GLY A 308 9.10 -35.83 -17.88
N ASN A 309 8.60 -34.65 -17.58
CA ASN A 309 7.59 -33.93 -18.35
C ASN A 309 8.21 -33.09 -19.48
N ASN A 310 9.01 -33.70 -20.37
CA ASN A 310 9.83 -32.98 -21.36
C ASN A 310 9.02 -32.04 -22.26
N ASN A 311 7.81 -32.44 -22.69
CA ASN A 311 6.96 -31.61 -23.55
C ASN A 311 6.50 -30.31 -22.85
N GLU A 312 6.14 -30.40 -21.56
CA GLU A 312 5.72 -29.24 -20.79
C GLU A 312 6.92 -28.32 -20.48
N ALA A 313 8.09 -28.91 -20.21
CA ALA A 313 9.33 -28.16 -20.06
C ALA A 313 9.65 -27.33 -21.31
N LEU A 314 9.56 -27.93 -22.52
CA LEU A 314 9.76 -27.23 -23.80
C LEU A 314 8.79 -26.07 -23.99
N LYS A 315 7.51 -26.25 -23.64
CA LYS A 315 6.53 -25.16 -23.71
C LYS A 315 6.95 -23.97 -22.84
N LYS A 316 7.33 -24.24 -21.58
CA LYS A 316 7.80 -23.18 -20.66
C LYS A 316 9.05 -22.47 -21.16
N LEU A 317 10.05 -23.22 -21.66
CA LEU A 317 11.29 -22.67 -22.22
C LEU A 317 11.06 -21.87 -23.52
N ASN A 318 10.05 -22.22 -24.30
CA ASN A 318 9.70 -21.47 -25.52
C ASN A 318 8.84 -20.23 -25.24
N ALA A 319 8.12 -20.20 -24.11
CA ALA A 319 7.36 -19.06 -23.65
C ALA A 319 8.23 -17.99 -22.94
N GLU A 320 9.46 -18.32 -22.57
CA GLU A 320 10.40 -17.40 -21.94
C GLU A 320 10.89 -16.37 -22.97
N ASN A 321 10.69 -15.08 -22.67
CA ASN A 321 11.01 -13.98 -23.59
C ASN A 321 12.48 -13.50 -23.53
N LYS A 322 13.33 -14.13 -22.69
CA LYS A 322 14.74 -13.73 -22.51
C LYS A 322 15.68 -14.79 -23.08
N GLU A 323 16.70 -14.36 -23.83
CA GLU A 323 17.81 -15.23 -24.19
C GLU A 323 18.58 -15.62 -22.92
N CYS A 324 18.44 -16.87 -22.50
CA CYS A 324 19.08 -17.40 -21.30
C CYS A 324 19.91 -18.64 -21.68
N PRO A 325 21.22 -18.65 -21.39
CA PRO A 325 22.08 -19.81 -21.70
C PRO A 325 21.55 -21.13 -21.12
N MET A 326 21.03 -21.08 -19.86
CA MET A 326 20.48 -22.26 -19.20
C MET A 326 19.20 -22.77 -19.91
N SER A 327 18.38 -21.89 -20.51
CA SER A 327 17.19 -22.31 -21.27
C SER A 327 17.58 -23.15 -22.47
N TYR A 328 18.63 -22.76 -23.20
CA TYR A 328 19.16 -23.55 -24.32
C TYR A 328 19.82 -24.84 -23.84
N TYR A 329 20.54 -24.79 -22.71
CA TYR A 329 21.12 -25.99 -22.12
C TYR A 329 20.04 -27.02 -21.76
N LEU A 330 18.96 -26.61 -21.12
CA LEU A 330 17.84 -27.50 -20.81
C LEU A 330 17.15 -28.05 -22.07
N LYS A 331 17.03 -27.25 -23.14
CA LYS A 331 16.52 -27.74 -24.44
C LYS A 331 17.45 -28.82 -25.04
N ALA A 332 18.75 -28.66 -24.89
CA ALA A 332 19.71 -29.68 -25.31
C ALA A 332 19.58 -30.98 -24.47
N VAL A 333 19.41 -30.86 -23.14
CA VAL A 333 19.15 -32.03 -22.26
C VAL A 333 17.86 -32.75 -22.67
N ILE A 334 16.80 -32.01 -22.97
CA ILE A 334 15.54 -32.60 -23.47
C ILE A 334 15.78 -33.32 -24.80
N GLY A 335 16.55 -32.71 -25.73
CA GLY A 335 16.95 -33.36 -26.99
C GLY A 335 17.68 -34.67 -26.77
N ALA A 336 18.60 -34.72 -25.80
CA ALA A 336 19.34 -35.96 -25.46
C ALA A 336 18.39 -37.02 -24.89
N ARG A 337 17.47 -36.68 -24.04
CA ARG A 337 16.47 -37.59 -23.45
C ARG A 337 15.46 -38.12 -24.49
N THR A 338 15.16 -37.31 -25.52
CA THR A 338 14.24 -37.69 -26.61
C THR A 338 14.98 -38.29 -27.84
N ASN A 339 16.29 -38.45 -27.79
CA ASN A 339 17.17 -38.91 -28.88
C ASN A 339 17.11 -38.00 -30.14
N ASP A 340 16.91 -36.72 -29.97
CA ASP A 340 16.96 -35.70 -31.03
C ASP A 340 18.37 -35.08 -31.07
N ALA A 341 19.27 -35.66 -31.89
CA ALA A 341 20.64 -35.20 -32.02
C ALA A 341 20.74 -33.77 -32.56
N THR A 342 19.86 -33.37 -33.46
CA THR A 342 19.81 -32.01 -34.01
C THR A 342 19.54 -31.01 -32.92
N ALA A 343 18.48 -31.23 -32.12
CA ALA A 343 18.14 -30.38 -30.99
C ALA A 343 19.28 -30.27 -29.97
N VAL A 344 20.02 -31.39 -29.68
CA VAL A 344 21.18 -31.34 -28.81
C VAL A 344 22.23 -30.38 -29.33
N ILE A 345 22.68 -30.59 -30.57
CA ILE A 345 23.79 -29.82 -31.16
C ILE A 345 23.46 -28.34 -31.31
N GLU A 346 22.29 -28.02 -31.86
CA GLU A 346 21.86 -26.63 -32.08
C GLU A 346 21.74 -25.87 -30.75
N ASN A 347 21.03 -26.43 -29.77
CA ASN A 347 20.78 -25.73 -28.52
C ASN A 347 22.07 -25.67 -27.66
N LEU A 348 22.92 -26.72 -27.65
CA LEU A 348 24.18 -26.69 -26.92
C LEU A 348 25.14 -25.64 -27.50
N ARG A 349 25.22 -25.53 -28.84
CA ARG A 349 26.01 -24.51 -29.52
C ARG A 349 25.54 -23.10 -29.10
N LYS A 350 24.24 -22.88 -29.04
CA LYS A 350 23.67 -21.59 -28.62
C LYS A 350 23.97 -21.33 -27.12
N ALA A 351 23.79 -22.28 -26.24
CA ALA A 351 24.12 -22.15 -24.82
C ALA A 351 25.60 -21.77 -24.63
N CYS A 352 26.53 -22.52 -25.24
CA CYS A 352 27.96 -22.26 -25.15
C CYS A 352 28.40 -20.95 -25.81
N SER A 353 27.69 -20.48 -26.83
CA SER A 353 27.98 -19.19 -27.46
C SER A 353 27.57 -18.00 -26.57
N LEU A 354 26.53 -18.15 -25.75
CA LEU A 354 26.08 -17.15 -24.81
C LEU A 354 26.88 -17.12 -23.52
N ASP A 355 27.32 -18.34 -23.07
CA ASP A 355 28.16 -18.50 -21.89
C ASP A 355 29.09 -19.72 -22.06
N GLY A 356 30.38 -19.44 -22.20
CA GLY A 356 31.39 -20.45 -22.39
C GLY A 356 31.56 -21.47 -21.27
N SER A 357 31.05 -21.17 -20.05
CA SER A 357 31.10 -22.11 -18.91
C SER A 357 30.30 -23.38 -19.17
N PHE A 358 29.27 -23.32 -20.02
CA PHE A 358 28.50 -24.50 -20.42
C PHE A 358 29.30 -25.54 -21.24
N LYS A 359 30.40 -25.18 -21.85
CA LYS A 359 31.26 -26.15 -22.52
C LYS A 359 31.76 -27.23 -21.56
N GLN A 360 32.40 -26.81 -20.47
CA GLN A 360 32.93 -27.73 -19.48
C GLN A 360 31.80 -28.50 -18.76
N LEU A 361 30.69 -27.84 -18.49
CA LEU A 361 29.53 -28.50 -17.89
C LEU A 361 29.02 -29.63 -18.78
N ALA A 362 28.78 -29.37 -20.07
CA ALA A 362 28.28 -30.36 -21.02
C ALA A 362 29.25 -31.51 -21.24
N ALA A 363 30.57 -31.25 -21.29
CA ALA A 363 31.59 -32.27 -21.48
C ALA A 363 31.58 -33.37 -20.41
N THR A 364 31.00 -33.09 -19.24
CA THR A 364 30.97 -34.02 -18.09
C THR A 364 29.57 -34.41 -17.67
N ASP A 365 28.53 -33.79 -18.24
CA ASP A 365 27.12 -34.07 -17.88
C ASP A 365 26.68 -35.40 -18.50
N MET A 366 26.31 -36.36 -17.66
CA MET A 366 25.84 -37.68 -18.05
C MET A 366 24.56 -37.69 -18.89
N GLU A 367 23.78 -36.61 -18.89
CA GLU A 367 22.68 -36.45 -19.82
C GLU A 367 23.09 -36.56 -21.28
N PHE A 368 24.36 -36.16 -21.58
CA PHE A 368 24.93 -36.20 -22.91
C PHE A 368 25.86 -37.41 -23.14
N ALA A 369 25.86 -38.45 -22.28
CA ALA A 369 26.74 -39.59 -22.40
C ALA A 369 26.73 -40.24 -23.80
N LYS A 370 25.59 -40.30 -24.46
CA LYS A 370 25.42 -40.86 -25.82
C LYS A 370 26.10 -40.01 -26.91
N PHE A 371 26.48 -38.77 -26.60
CA PHE A 371 27.04 -37.79 -27.53
C PHE A 371 28.52 -37.57 -27.31
N PHE A 372 29.17 -38.14 -26.29
CA PHE A 372 30.57 -37.92 -25.99
C PHE A 372 31.53 -38.30 -27.12
N GLU A 373 31.14 -39.23 -27.99
CA GLU A 373 31.89 -39.62 -29.17
C GLU A 373 31.42 -38.91 -30.46
N ASN A 374 30.41 -38.06 -30.40
CA ASN A 374 29.90 -37.31 -31.55
C ASN A 374 30.84 -36.16 -31.89
N ASN A 375 31.30 -36.06 -33.14
CA ASN A 375 32.26 -35.03 -33.60
C ASN A 375 31.74 -33.59 -33.40
N ASP A 376 30.47 -33.32 -33.67
CA ASP A 376 29.87 -31.97 -33.49
C ASP A 376 29.78 -31.61 -32.01
N PHE A 377 29.43 -32.56 -31.15
CA PHE A 377 29.41 -32.37 -29.70
C PHE A 377 30.80 -32.05 -29.17
N ILE A 378 31.81 -32.83 -29.58
CA ILE A 378 33.21 -32.62 -29.20
C ILE A 378 33.70 -31.24 -29.65
N ALA A 379 33.33 -30.81 -30.86
CA ALA A 379 33.72 -29.49 -31.40
C ALA A 379 33.11 -28.33 -30.64
N ILE A 380 31.90 -28.50 -30.01
CA ILE A 380 31.24 -27.49 -29.22
C ILE A 380 31.80 -27.42 -27.81
N THR A 381 32.15 -28.55 -27.21
CA THR A 381 32.54 -28.67 -25.79
C THR A 381 34.04 -28.48 -25.53
N LYS A 382 34.86 -28.55 -26.57
CA LYS A 382 36.27 -28.13 -26.54
C LYS A 382 36.42 -26.63 -26.70
#